data_d3bfea9109570baf6e68d47818faaa8f
#
_entry.id   d3bfea9109570baf6e68d47818faaa8f
#
_cell.length_a   1.000
_cell.length_b   1.000
_cell.length_c   1.000
_cell.angle_alpha   90.00
_cell.angle_beta   90.00
_cell.angle_gamma   90.00
#
_symmetry.space_group_name_H-M   'P 1'
#
loop_
_entity.id
_entity.type
_entity.pdbx_description
1 polymer ?
#
loop_
_entity_poly.entity_id
_entity_poly.type
_entity_poly.pdbx_seq_one_letter_code
_entity_poly.pdbx_strand_id
1 'polypeptide(L)'
;PAYNEIDPTLFLTITYAFIFGIMFGDLGQGLCLLIGGLIVYKTKKMDLAGIICAAGVFSCIFGALFGSFFGFEFESFISPLNSMITLPFLGSINIVLVAAFLFGSFVIISTMIINIANAIKQKNLGKALFGPNAVTGLVFYASIIAVIILYMTGKPLPGTILAVIMFGVPLILIFLEEPLKNLVSKKQPLVEDSKGIFAATAFFELFDYLITYLSNAL
;
A
#
# COMPACT_ATOMS: atom_id res chain seq x y z
N PRO A 1 11.31 15.44 -2.69
CA PRO A 1 10.22 15.76 -3.60
C PRO A 1 10.56 17.03 -4.37
N ALA A 2 10.17 17.12 -5.65
CA ALA A 2 10.32 18.34 -6.43
C ALA A 2 9.37 19.41 -5.88
N TYR A 3 9.71 20.69 -6.06
CA TYR A 3 8.93 21.81 -5.48
C TYR A 3 7.43 21.81 -5.82
N ASN A 4 7.00 21.07 -6.82
CA ASN A 4 5.60 20.97 -7.26
C ASN A 4 4.92 19.64 -6.85
N GLU A 5 5.58 18.78 -6.09
CA GLU A 5 5.00 17.49 -5.65
C GLU A 5 4.29 17.65 -4.31
N ILE A 6 3.26 16.80 -4.09
CA ILE A 6 2.67 16.63 -2.77
C ILE A 6 3.70 15.87 -1.93
N ASP A 7 4.07 16.43 -0.79
CA ASP A 7 4.99 15.75 0.14
C ASP A 7 4.27 14.59 0.83
N PRO A 8 4.66 13.33 0.58
CA PRO A 8 4.05 12.18 1.20
C PRO A 8 4.54 11.92 2.63
N THR A 9 5.49 12.72 3.15
CA THR A 9 6.16 12.47 4.44
C THR A 9 5.15 12.37 5.60
N LEU A 10 4.18 13.28 5.65
CA LEU A 10 3.16 13.26 6.71
C LEU A 10 2.31 11.99 6.63
N PHE A 11 1.85 11.63 5.44
CA PHE A 11 1.07 10.41 5.23
C PHE A 11 1.86 9.16 5.61
N LEU A 12 3.12 9.07 5.16
CA LEU A 12 4.01 7.96 5.49
C LEU A 12 4.28 7.87 6.99
N THR A 13 4.53 9.01 7.65
CA THR A 13 4.80 9.04 9.10
C THR A 13 3.60 8.54 9.90
N ILE A 14 2.40 8.99 9.58
CA ILE A 14 1.17 8.59 10.30
C ILE A 14 0.88 7.11 10.05
N THR A 15 0.91 6.64 8.80
CA THR A 15 0.64 5.24 8.47
C THR A 15 1.68 4.30 9.06
N TYR A 16 2.95 4.66 9.01
CA TYR A 16 4.03 3.88 9.61
C TYR A 16 3.86 3.77 11.13
N ALA A 17 3.64 4.89 11.82
CA ALA A 17 3.45 4.90 13.27
C ALA A 17 2.21 4.10 13.70
N PHE A 18 1.12 4.16 12.92
CA PHE A 18 -0.09 3.39 13.16
C PHE A 18 0.14 1.89 12.98
N ILE A 19 0.75 1.47 11.87
CA ILE A 19 1.09 0.06 11.63
C ILE A 19 2.04 -0.47 12.71
N PHE A 20 3.06 0.31 13.06
CA PHE A 20 3.98 -0.04 14.15
C PHE A 20 3.24 -0.26 15.46
N GLY A 21 2.31 0.63 15.81
CA GLY A 21 1.50 0.52 17.02
C GLY A 21 0.64 -0.75 17.06
N ILE A 22 0.01 -1.13 15.95
CA ILE A 22 -0.74 -2.39 15.85
C ILE A 22 0.17 -3.60 16.02
N MET A 23 1.34 -3.57 15.37
CA MET A 23 2.28 -4.70 15.37
C MET A 23 2.98 -4.87 16.72
N PHE A 24 3.34 -3.78 17.38
CA PHE A 24 4.02 -3.72 18.68
C PHE A 24 3.14 -3.06 19.73
N GLY A 25 1.88 -3.48 19.83
CA GLY A 25 0.93 -2.99 20.81
C GLY A 25 1.26 -3.45 22.22
N ASP A 26 2.17 -2.75 22.88
CA ASP A 26 2.54 -2.96 24.28
C ASP A 26 2.68 -1.61 24.98
N LEU A 27 1.90 -1.40 26.03
CA LEU A 27 1.81 -0.12 26.74
C LEU A 27 3.15 0.24 27.42
N GLY A 28 3.86 -0.73 28.01
CA GLY A 28 5.14 -0.47 28.67
C GLY A 28 6.24 -0.13 27.69
N GLN A 29 6.37 -0.91 26.61
CA GLN A 29 7.35 -0.67 25.55
C GLN A 29 7.02 0.64 24.80
N GLY A 30 5.75 0.90 24.54
CA GLY A 30 5.28 2.15 23.93
C GLY A 30 5.66 3.39 24.75
N LEU A 31 5.50 3.34 26.08
CA LEU A 31 5.94 4.41 26.96
C LEU A 31 7.46 4.61 26.93
N CYS A 32 8.26 3.54 26.88
CA CYS A 32 9.70 3.64 26.72
C CYS A 32 10.09 4.33 25.42
N LEU A 33 9.45 3.96 24.29
CA LEU A 33 9.68 4.60 22.99
C LEU A 33 9.25 6.07 22.99
N LEU A 34 8.11 6.39 23.61
CA LEU A 34 7.61 7.74 23.71
C LEU A 34 8.55 8.64 24.50
N ILE A 35 8.92 8.21 25.72
CA ILE A 35 9.81 8.98 26.63
C ILE A 35 11.21 9.08 26.01
N GLY A 36 11.77 7.97 25.56
CA GLY A 36 13.11 7.95 24.93
C GLY A 36 13.17 8.80 23.67
N GLY A 37 12.15 8.70 22.80
CA GLY A 37 12.01 9.52 21.61
C GLY A 37 11.90 11.01 21.93
N LEU A 38 11.09 11.39 22.94
CA LEU A 38 10.96 12.78 23.40
C LEU A 38 12.28 13.36 23.93
N ILE A 39 13.02 12.58 24.71
CA ILE A 39 14.34 12.99 25.22
C ILE A 39 15.31 13.23 24.06
N VAL A 40 15.41 12.31 23.11
CA VAL A 40 16.30 12.43 21.95
C VAL A 40 15.86 13.59 21.05
N TYR A 41 14.56 13.76 20.82
CA TYR A 41 14.02 14.86 20.01
C TYR A 41 14.37 16.22 20.61
N LYS A 42 14.21 16.38 21.94
CA LYS A 42 14.54 17.65 22.62
C LYS A 42 16.04 17.93 22.70
N THR A 43 16.86 16.89 22.88
CA THR A 43 18.32 17.05 23.06
C THR A 43 19.07 17.17 21.75
N LYS A 44 18.73 16.35 20.74
CA LYS A 44 19.46 16.27 19.48
C LYS A 44 18.70 16.83 18.28
N LYS A 45 17.43 17.22 18.43
CA LYS A 45 16.55 17.74 17.36
C LYS A 45 16.54 16.86 16.09
N MET A 46 16.61 15.54 16.27
CA MET A 46 16.58 14.59 15.16
C MET A 46 15.14 14.31 14.75
N ASP A 47 14.79 14.48 13.48
CA ASP A 47 13.44 14.22 12.94
C ASP A 47 13.01 12.75 13.13
N LEU A 48 13.95 11.82 13.04
CA LEU A 48 13.71 10.40 13.31
C LEU A 48 13.16 10.15 14.72
N ALA A 49 13.60 10.93 15.72
CA ALA A 49 13.09 10.81 17.08
C ALA A 49 11.62 11.22 17.19
N GLY A 50 11.14 12.14 16.34
CA GLY A 50 9.72 12.50 16.22
C GLY A 50 8.88 11.32 15.72
N ILE A 51 9.36 10.58 14.73
CA ILE A 51 8.70 9.37 14.22
C ILE A 51 8.62 8.28 15.30
N ILE A 52 9.70 8.09 16.05
CA ILE A 52 9.74 7.13 17.18
C ILE A 52 8.73 7.53 18.28
N CYS A 53 8.61 8.82 18.57
CA CYS A 53 7.58 9.31 19.50
C CYS A 53 6.17 8.98 19.02
N ALA A 54 5.87 9.25 17.75
CA ALA A 54 4.56 8.93 17.15
C ALA A 54 4.27 7.43 17.21
N ALA A 55 5.25 6.60 16.86
CA ALA A 55 5.16 5.15 16.97
C ALA A 55 4.91 4.70 18.43
N GLY A 56 5.58 5.31 19.40
CA GLY A 56 5.38 5.07 20.83
C GLY A 56 3.96 5.41 21.31
N VAL A 57 3.38 6.52 20.82
CA VAL A 57 1.98 6.89 21.12
C VAL A 57 1.01 5.81 20.64
N PHE A 58 1.12 5.39 19.39
CA PHE A 58 0.25 4.34 18.84
C PHE A 58 0.48 2.99 19.54
N SER A 59 1.74 2.64 19.87
CA SER A 59 2.04 1.42 20.63
C SER A 59 1.39 1.45 22.03
N CYS A 60 1.36 2.60 22.70
CA CYS A 60 0.65 2.73 23.97
C CYS A 60 -0.86 2.55 23.80
N ILE A 61 -1.46 3.17 22.75
CA ILE A 61 -2.91 3.06 22.48
C ILE A 61 -3.29 1.61 22.22
N PHE A 62 -2.58 0.94 21.28
CA PHE A 62 -2.87 -0.45 20.97
C PHE A 62 -2.48 -1.40 22.11
N GLY A 63 -1.42 -1.12 22.85
CA GLY A 63 -1.05 -1.89 24.03
C GLY A 63 -2.12 -1.87 25.13
N ALA A 64 -2.75 -0.71 25.35
CA ALA A 64 -3.90 -0.61 26.25
C ALA A 64 -5.13 -1.36 25.70
N LEU A 65 -5.37 -1.30 24.39
CA LEU A 65 -6.49 -2.00 23.74
C LEU A 65 -6.29 -3.52 23.79
N PHE A 66 -5.07 -4.01 23.55
CA PHE A 66 -4.73 -5.45 23.56
C PHE A 66 -4.55 -5.99 24.98
N GLY A 67 -4.39 -5.12 25.97
CA GLY A 67 -4.14 -5.53 27.34
C GLY A 67 -2.72 -6.08 27.56
N SER A 68 -1.71 -5.51 26.89
CA SER A 68 -0.31 -5.90 27.03
C SER A 68 0.50 -4.81 27.73
N PHE A 69 1.28 -5.22 28.74
CA PHE A 69 2.20 -4.36 29.46
C PHE A 69 3.52 -5.11 29.72
N PHE A 70 4.59 -4.73 29.04
CA PHE A 70 5.90 -5.44 29.03
C PHE A 70 5.78 -6.96 28.82
N GLY A 71 4.84 -7.37 27.92
CA GLY A 71 4.59 -8.78 27.63
C GLY A 71 3.71 -9.52 28.64
N PHE A 72 3.26 -8.87 29.71
CA PHE A 72 2.22 -9.39 30.59
C PHE A 72 0.85 -9.04 30.06
N GLU A 73 -0.02 -10.03 29.92
CA GLU A 73 -1.39 -9.84 29.46
C GLU A 73 -2.31 -9.53 30.65
N PHE A 74 -3.14 -8.50 30.52
CA PHE A 74 -4.22 -8.19 31.45
C PHE A 74 -5.55 -8.13 30.66
N GLU A 75 -6.69 -8.02 31.34
CA GLU A 75 -7.98 -7.98 30.67
C GLU A 75 -8.01 -6.92 29.56
N SER A 76 -8.10 -7.36 28.29
CA SER A 76 -8.12 -6.50 27.13
C SER A 76 -9.51 -5.89 26.91
N PHE A 77 -9.56 -4.62 26.55
CA PHE A 77 -10.81 -3.96 26.14
C PHE A 77 -11.38 -4.53 24.84
N ILE A 78 -10.58 -5.22 24.04
CA ILE A 78 -10.99 -5.80 22.77
C ILE A 78 -10.78 -7.32 22.79
N SER A 79 -11.63 -8.04 23.51
CA SER A 79 -11.72 -9.49 23.40
C SER A 79 -12.17 -10.03 22.01
N PRO A 80 -12.84 -9.24 21.11
CA PRO A 80 -13.22 -9.76 19.79
C PRO A 80 -12.08 -9.84 18.76
N LEU A 81 -10.86 -9.40 19.04
CA LEU A 81 -9.71 -9.55 18.11
C LEU A 81 -9.35 -11.02 17.83
N ASN A 82 -9.76 -11.93 18.69
CA ASN A 82 -9.60 -13.39 18.50
C ASN A 82 -10.81 -14.03 17.82
N SER A 83 -11.83 -13.25 17.43
CA SER A 83 -13.00 -13.79 16.75
C SER A 83 -12.65 -14.18 15.32
N MET A 84 -13.08 -15.40 14.97
CA MET A 84 -12.94 -15.94 13.62
C MET A 84 -14.20 -15.62 12.82
N ILE A 85 -14.00 -15.09 11.61
CA ILE A 85 -15.08 -14.93 10.63
C ILE A 85 -15.06 -16.17 9.74
N THR A 86 -16.20 -16.86 9.64
CA THR A 86 -16.37 -17.94 8.68
C THR A 86 -16.69 -17.37 7.30
N LEU A 87 -15.78 -17.57 6.36
CA LEU A 87 -15.97 -17.18 4.97
C LEU A 87 -16.36 -18.39 4.13
N PRO A 88 -17.25 -18.21 3.12
CA PRO A 88 -17.83 -19.33 2.35
C PRO A 88 -16.79 -20.25 1.70
N PHE A 89 -15.63 -19.72 1.29
CA PHE A 89 -14.60 -20.47 0.55
C PHE A 89 -13.27 -20.64 1.30
N LEU A 90 -12.98 -19.79 2.29
CA LEU A 90 -11.71 -19.75 3.01
C LEU A 90 -11.77 -20.34 4.42
N GLY A 91 -12.95 -20.77 4.87
CA GLY A 91 -13.14 -21.28 6.22
C GLY A 91 -13.10 -20.18 7.28
N SER A 92 -12.61 -20.52 8.48
CA SER A 92 -12.49 -19.57 9.58
C SER A 92 -11.17 -18.78 9.49
N ILE A 93 -11.26 -17.47 9.28
CA ILE A 93 -10.11 -16.56 9.24
C ILE A 93 -10.23 -15.55 10.38
N ASN A 94 -9.08 -15.21 10.97
CA ASN A 94 -9.02 -14.19 12.00
C ASN A 94 -9.41 -12.82 11.44
N ILE A 95 -10.29 -12.11 12.14
CA ILE A 95 -10.76 -10.76 11.75
C ILE A 95 -9.62 -9.76 11.58
N VAL A 96 -8.54 -9.92 12.36
CA VAL A 96 -7.35 -9.07 12.28
C VAL A 96 -6.68 -9.18 10.91
N LEU A 97 -6.61 -10.38 10.33
CA LEU A 97 -6.03 -10.59 9.00
C LEU A 97 -6.84 -9.86 7.92
N VAL A 98 -8.17 -9.94 8.01
CA VAL A 98 -9.08 -9.23 7.07
C VAL A 98 -8.91 -7.71 7.22
N ALA A 99 -8.86 -7.21 8.45
CA ALA A 99 -8.65 -5.80 8.74
C ALA A 99 -7.28 -5.31 8.23
N ALA A 100 -6.22 -6.10 8.43
CA ALA A 100 -4.88 -5.79 7.94
C ALA A 100 -4.84 -5.73 6.41
N PHE A 101 -5.47 -6.69 5.73
CA PHE A 101 -5.58 -6.70 4.27
C PHE A 101 -6.32 -5.46 3.74
N LEU A 102 -7.45 -5.10 4.32
CA LEU A 102 -8.21 -3.92 3.94
C LEU A 102 -7.44 -2.63 4.18
N PHE A 103 -6.75 -2.54 5.32
CA PHE A 103 -5.92 -1.38 5.65
C PHE A 103 -4.72 -1.27 4.70
N GLY A 104 -4.01 -2.36 4.43
CA GLY A 104 -2.90 -2.39 3.46
C GLY A 104 -3.35 -1.97 2.06
N SER A 105 -4.50 -2.49 1.61
CA SER A 105 -5.11 -2.10 0.34
C SER A 105 -5.46 -0.62 0.28
N PHE A 106 -6.00 -0.06 1.36
CA PHE A 106 -6.28 1.37 1.47
C PHE A 106 -5.00 2.22 1.36
N VAL A 107 -3.92 1.83 2.03
CA VAL A 107 -2.64 2.54 1.97
C VAL A 107 -2.05 2.51 0.55
N ILE A 108 -2.08 1.36 -0.13
CA ILE A 108 -1.57 1.22 -1.51
C ILE A 108 -2.38 2.10 -2.47
N ILE A 109 -3.71 2.05 -2.41
CA ILE A 109 -4.58 2.89 -3.25
C ILE A 109 -4.31 4.37 -3.00
N SER A 110 -4.18 4.78 -1.73
CA SER A 110 -3.88 6.17 -1.37
C SER A 110 -2.55 6.63 -1.94
N THR A 111 -1.52 5.80 -1.88
CA THR A 111 -0.19 6.09 -2.44
C THR A 111 -0.24 6.24 -3.97
N MET A 112 -1.00 5.37 -4.65
CA MET A 112 -1.22 5.48 -6.10
C MET A 112 -1.94 6.78 -6.48
N ILE A 113 -2.97 7.16 -5.72
CA ILE A 113 -3.70 8.42 -5.93
C ILE A 113 -2.77 9.63 -5.76
N ILE A 114 -1.94 9.64 -4.72
CA ILE A 114 -0.94 10.71 -4.51
C ILE A 114 0.04 10.78 -5.69
N ASN A 115 0.52 9.64 -6.17
CA ASN A 115 1.42 9.59 -7.32
C ASN A 115 0.77 10.13 -8.61
N ILE A 116 -0.49 9.76 -8.86
CA ILE A 116 -1.27 10.28 -9.99
C ILE A 116 -1.45 11.80 -9.88
N ALA A 117 -1.82 12.29 -8.68
CA ALA A 117 -1.98 13.72 -8.43
C ALA A 117 -0.67 14.50 -8.66
N ASN A 118 0.46 13.94 -8.24
CA ASN A 118 1.78 14.52 -8.48
C ASN A 118 2.14 14.55 -9.96
N ALA A 119 1.87 13.47 -10.70
CA ALA A 119 2.13 13.42 -12.14
C ALA A 119 1.25 14.43 -12.92
N ILE A 120 -0.01 14.64 -12.51
CA ILE A 120 -0.90 15.64 -13.08
C ILE A 120 -0.37 17.06 -12.79
N LYS A 121 0.07 17.35 -11.55
CA LYS A 121 0.67 18.65 -11.20
C LYS A 121 1.93 18.95 -12.00
N GLN A 122 2.72 17.93 -12.32
CA GLN A 122 3.90 18.05 -13.19
C GLN A 122 3.54 18.19 -14.68
N LYS A 123 2.25 18.17 -15.03
CA LYS A 123 1.75 18.18 -16.42
C LYS A 123 2.29 17.00 -17.26
N ASN A 124 2.66 15.92 -16.63
CA ASN A 124 3.13 14.70 -17.29
C ASN A 124 2.00 13.68 -17.36
N LEU A 125 1.09 13.85 -18.33
CA LEU A 125 -0.06 12.98 -18.53
C LEU A 125 0.34 11.53 -18.84
N GLY A 126 1.45 11.32 -19.53
CA GLY A 126 1.97 9.98 -19.80
C GLY A 126 2.30 9.23 -18.52
N LYS A 127 2.99 9.88 -17.56
CA LYS A 127 3.30 9.32 -16.25
C LYS A 127 2.05 9.15 -15.37
N ALA A 128 1.02 9.99 -15.55
CA ALA A 128 -0.22 9.88 -14.78
C ALA A 128 -1.12 8.73 -15.25
N LEU A 129 -1.10 8.40 -16.55
CA LEU A 129 -2.01 7.42 -17.15
C LEU A 129 -1.40 6.03 -17.26
N PHE A 130 -0.17 5.94 -17.74
CA PHE A 130 0.50 4.68 -18.06
C PHE A 130 1.57 4.38 -17.02
N GLY A 131 1.57 3.18 -16.51
CA GLY A 131 2.51 2.73 -15.52
C GLY A 131 1.86 2.01 -14.35
N PRO A 132 2.66 1.28 -13.57
CA PRO A 132 2.15 0.46 -12.47
C PRO A 132 1.57 1.27 -11.32
N ASN A 133 2.12 2.45 -11.02
CA ASN A 133 1.64 3.35 -9.96
C ASN A 133 0.82 4.51 -10.52
N ALA A 134 0.29 4.39 -11.72
CA ALA A 134 -0.57 5.33 -12.43
C ALA A 134 -2.02 4.85 -12.44
N VAL A 135 -2.87 5.51 -13.23
CA VAL A 135 -4.29 5.12 -13.37
C VAL A 135 -4.43 3.68 -13.82
N THR A 136 -3.61 3.23 -14.77
CA THR A 136 -3.63 1.84 -15.26
C THR A 136 -3.33 0.83 -14.16
N GLY A 137 -2.28 1.07 -13.36
CA GLY A 137 -1.95 0.23 -12.21
C GLY A 137 -3.01 0.26 -11.12
N LEU A 138 -3.62 1.43 -10.87
CA LEU A 138 -4.72 1.58 -9.92
C LEU A 138 -5.94 0.73 -10.34
N VAL A 139 -6.33 0.77 -11.63
CA VAL A 139 -7.43 -0.05 -12.16
C VAL A 139 -7.11 -1.54 -12.03
N PHE A 140 -5.90 -1.95 -12.35
CA PHE A 140 -5.46 -3.34 -12.20
C PHE A 140 -5.53 -3.81 -10.75
N TYR A 141 -4.95 -3.04 -9.82
CA TYR A 141 -4.95 -3.36 -8.39
C TYR A 141 -6.35 -3.38 -7.78
N ALA A 142 -7.18 -2.39 -8.11
CA ALA A 142 -8.58 -2.34 -7.68
C ALA A 142 -9.39 -3.54 -8.21
N SER A 143 -9.09 -4.01 -9.42
CA SER A 143 -9.70 -5.22 -9.99
C SER A 143 -9.32 -6.48 -9.20
N ILE A 144 -8.06 -6.61 -8.79
CA ILE A 144 -7.60 -7.71 -7.93
C ILE A 144 -8.37 -7.70 -6.61
N ILE A 145 -8.40 -6.54 -5.93
CA ILE A 145 -9.10 -6.41 -4.65
C ILE A 145 -10.60 -6.72 -4.79
N ALA A 146 -11.24 -6.21 -5.84
CA ALA A 146 -12.65 -6.47 -6.10
C ALA A 146 -12.93 -7.97 -6.28
N VAL A 147 -12.10 -8.69 -7.03
CA VAL A 147 -12.23 -10.14 -7.21
C VAL A 147 -12.02 -10.88 -5.89
N ILE A 148 -11.03 -10.49 -5.09
CA ILE A 148 -10.79 -11.10 -3.76
C ILE A 148 -12.00 -10.88 -2.86
N ILE A 149 -12.55 -9.66 -2.80
CA ILE A 149 -13.74 -9.34 -1.97
C ILE A 149 -14.97 -10.14 -2.45
N LEU A 150 -15.20 -10.23 -3.76
CA LEU A 150 -16.29 -11.03 -4.32
C LEU A 150 -16.15 -12.51 -3.94
N TYR A 151 -14.93 -13.04 -4.06
CA TYR A 151 -14.62 -14.42 -3.67
C TYR A 151 -14.86 -14.64 -2.17
N MET A 152 -14.37 -13.75 -1.31
CA MET A 152 -14.55 -13.83 0.14
C MET A 152 -16.02 -13.73 0.56
N THR A 153 -16.84 -12.92 -0.15
CA THR A 153 -18.26 -12.75 0.15
C THR A 153 -19.16 -13.83 -0.48
N GLY A 154 -18.59 -14.79 -1.21
CA GLY A 154 -19.34 -15.84 -1.89
C GLY A 154 -20.21 -15.36 -3.05
N LYS A 155 -19.96 -14.16 -3.58
CA LYS A 155 -20.66 -13.63 -4.74
C LYS A 155 -20.09 -14.19 -6.03
N PRO A 156 -20.89 -14.24 -7.11
CA PRO A 156 -20.42 -14.71 -8.40
C PRO A 156 -19.23 -13.86 -8.88
N LEU A 157 -18.19 -14.53 -9.35
CA LEU A 157 -17.03 -13.89 -9.95
C LEU A 157 -17.41 -13.25 -11.30
N PRO A 158 -16.69 -12.22 -11.74
CA PRO A 158 -16.93 -11.59 -13.03
C PRO A 158 -16.80 -12.61 -14.16
N GLY A 159 -17.69 -12.53 -15.14
CA GLY A 159 -17.63 -13.41 -16.32
C GLY A 159 -16.31 -13.27 -17.07
N THR A 160 -15.93 -14.30 -17.84
CA THR A 160 -14.63 -14.38 -18.54
C THR A 160 -14.30 -13.13 -19.35
N ILE A 161 -15.29 -12.58 -20.07
CA ILE A 161 -15.09 -11.37 -20.90
C ILE A 161 -14.72 -10.17 -20.02
N LEU A 162 -15.45 -9.98 -18.92
CA LEU A 162 -15.19 -8.87 -17.99
C LEU A 162 -13.83 -9.06 -17.31
N ALA A 163 -13.46 -10.28 -16.91
CA ALA A 163 -12.16 -10.58 -16.34
C ALA A 163 -11.01 -10.26 -17.32
N VAL A 164 -11.15 -10.65 -18.59
CA VAL A 164 -10.16 -10.32 -19.63
C VAL A 164 -10.00 -8.81 -19.81
N ILE A 165 -11.07 -8.05 -19.76
CA ILE A 165 -11.00 -6.59 -19.86
C ILE A 165 -10.36 -6.00 -18.60
N MET A 166 -10.76 -6.43 -17.41
CA MET A 166 -10.28 -5.88 -16.13
C MET A 166 -8.80 -6.13 -15.89
N PHE A 167 -8.28 -7.27 -16.36
CA PHE A 167 -6.87 -7.64 -16.15
C PHE A 167 -6.03 -7.47 -17.41
N GLY A 168 -6.54 -7.88 -18.58
CA GLY A 168 -5.78 -7.88 -19.83
C GLY A 168 -5.49 -6.47 -20.34
N VAL A 169 -6.47 -5.58 -20.32
CA VAL A 169 -6.27 -4.19 -20.81
C VAL A 169 -5.22 -3.46 -19.96
N PRO A 170 -5.30 -3.42 -18.62
CA PRO A 170 -4.25 -2.78 -17.82
C PRO A 170 -2.87 -3.41 -18.02
N LEU A 171 -2.76 -4.74 -18.10
CA LEU A 171 -1.46 -5.39 -18.33
C LEU A 171 -0.83 -4.99 -19.67
N ILE A 172 -1.62 -4.92 -20.74
CA ILE A 172 -1.15 -4.47 -22.05
C ILE A 172 -0.71 -3.01 -21.99
N LEU A 173 -1.45 -2.16 -21.30
CA LEU A 173 -1.12 -0.74 -21.14
C LEU A 173 0.16 -0.53 -20.31
N ILE A 174 0.39 -1.35 -19.28
CA ILE A 174 1.63 -1.33 -18.50
C ILE A 174 2.80 -1.84 -19.36
N PHE A 175 2.61 -2.91 -20.11
CA PHE A 175 3.64 -3.43 -21.01
C PHE A 175 4.05 -2.40 -22.09
N LEU A 176 3.12 -1.60 -22.55
CA LEU A 176 3.34 -0.54 -23.53
C LEU A 176 3.59 0.84 -22.87
N GLU A 177 3.98 0.89 -21.60
CA GLU A 177 4.15 2.12 -20.84
C GLU A 177 5.07 3.13 -21.54
N GLU A 178 6.26 2.71 -21.95
CA GLU A 178 7.26 3.56 -22.59
C GLU A 178 6.78 4.19 -23.91
N PRO A 179 6.32 3.41 -24.92
CA PRO A 179 5.84 3.99 -26.17
C PRO A 179 4.59 4.86 -25.98
N LEU A 180 3.70 4.52 -25.07
CA LEU A 180 2.50 5.32 -24.78
C LEU A 180 2.84 6.63 -24.07
N LYS A 181 3.79 6.63 -23.13
CA LYS A 181 4.32 7.85 -22.50
C LYS A 181 4.93 8.79 -23.53
N ASN A 182 5.79 8.26 -24.41
CA ASN A 182 6.46 9.03 -25.43
C ASN A 182 5.47 9.58 -26.46
N LEU A 183 4.44 8.79 -26.83
CA LEU A 183 3.37 9.23 -27.72
C LEU A 183 2.59 10.44 -27.14
N VAL A 184 2.18 10.34 -25.87
CA VAL A 184 1.42 11.41 -25.19
C VAL A 184 2.29 12.65 -24.96
N SER A 185 3.58 12.47 -24.69
CA SER A 185 4.56 13.55 -24.50
C SER A 185 5.09 14.13 -25.82
N LYS A 186 4.63 13.61 -26.95
CA LYS A 186 5.09 13.98 -28.31
C LYS A 186 6.61 13.90 -28.51
N LYS A 187 7.25 12.97 -27.81
CA LYS A 187 8.68 12.68 -27.96
C LYS A 187 8.91 11.61 -29.05
N GLN A 188 9.96 11.77 -29.81
CA GLN A 188 10.47 10.77 -30.76
C GLN A 188 11.95 10.51 -30.49
N PRO A 189 12.43 9.25 -30.56
CA PRO A 189 11.70 8.02 -30.96
C PRO A 189 10.72 7.52 -29.90
N LEU A 190 9.68 6.77 -30.33
CA LEU A 190 8.69 6.20 -29.41
C LEU A 190 9.29 5.13 -28.50
N VAL A 191 10.34 4.46 -28.93
CA VAL A 191 11.12 3.48 -28.18
C VAL A 191 12.58 3.82 -28.41
N GLU A 192 13.35 4.01 -27.34
CA GLU A 192 14.76 4.40 -27.39
C GLU A 192 15.65 3.20 -27.77
N ASP A 193 15.23 1.98 -27.41
CA ASP A 193 15.94 0.73 -27.62
C ASP A 193 15.48 -0.02 -28.89
N SER A 194 16.26 -1.02 -29.30
CA SER A 194 15.81 -1.95 -30.34
C SER A 194 14.56 -2.72 -29.88
N LYS A 195 13.67 -3.05 -30.83
CA LYS A 195 12.39 -3.74 -30.53
C LYS A 195 12.54 -5.00 -29.66
N GLY A 196 13.66 -5.72 -29.81
CA GLY A 196 13.92 -6.93 -29.03
C GLY A 196 14.30 -6.60 -27.57
N ILE A 197 15.14 -5.60 -27.36
CA ILE A 197 15.55 -5.14 -26.03
C ILE A 197 14.33 -4.57 -25.32
N PHE A 198 13.55 -3.72 -25.96
CA PHE A 198 12.31 -3.17 -25.41
C PHE A 198 11.35 -4.27 -24.92
N ALA A 199 11.09 -5.28 -25.77
CA ALA A 199 10.17 -6.37 -25.41
C ALA A 199 10.68 -7.17 -24.19
N ALA A 200 12.00 -7.42 -24.12
CA ALA A 200 12.61 -8.12 -22.99
C ALA A 200 12.51 -7.26 -21.70
N THR A 201 12.90 -5.99 -21.78
CA THR A 201 12.85 -5.07 -20.62
C THR A 201 11.42 -4.91 -20.11
N ALA A 202 10.46 -4.60 -20.99
CA ALA A 202 9.05 -4.45 -20.63
C ALA A 202 8.45 -5.74 -20.03
N PHE A 203 8.88 -6.93 -20.51
CA PHE A 203 8.46 -8.20 -19.92
C PHE A 203 8.98 -8.38 -18.49
N PHE A 204 10.27 -8.13 -18.26
CA PHE A 204 10.86 -8.23 -16.91
C PHE A 204 10.28 -7.19 -15.94
N GLU A 205 10.07 -5.97 -16.40
CA GLU A 205 9.41 -4.93 -15.60
C GLU A 205 7.99 -5.33 -15.23
N LEU A 206 7.19 -5.81 -16.18
CA LEU A 206 5.84 -6.30 -15.91
C LEU A 206 5.85 -7.43 -14.87
N PHE A 207 6.79 -8.37 -15.00
CA PHE A 207 6.94 -9.49 -14.07
C PHE A 207 7.32 -9.00 -12.66
N ASP A 208 8.24 -8.06 -12.55
CA ASP A 208 8.63 -7.42 -11.28
C ASP A 208 7.44 -6.71 -10.62
N TYR A 209 6.64 -5.97 -11.39
CA TYR A 209 5.43 -5.34 -10.89
C TYR A 209 4.39 -6.34 -10.38
N LEU A 210 4.18 -7.45 -11.08
CA LEU A 210 3.26 -8.49 -10.64
C LEU A 210 3.71 -9.12 -9.32
N ILE A 211 5.02 -9.41 -9.18
CA ILE A 211 5.59 -9.91 -7.93
C ILE A 211 5.43 -8.89 -6.81
N THR A 212 5.72 -7.62 -7.09
CA THR A 212 5.60 -6.53 -6.12
C THR A 212 4.15 -6.36 -5.64
N TYR A 213 3.16 -6.39 -6.54
CA TYR A 213 1.75 -6.33 -6.16
C TYR A 213 1.33 -7.54 -5.32
N LEU A 214 1.78 -8.73 -5.68
CA LEU A 214 1.49 -9.95 -4.92
C LEU A 214 2.13 -9.90 -3.53
N SER A 215 3.40 -9.50 -3.45
CA SER A 215 4.14 -9.37 -2.20
C SER A 215 3.58 -8.31 -1.26
N ASN A 216 3.08 -7.20 -1.80
CA ASN A 216 2.46 -6.15 -1.00
C ASN A 216 1.01 -6.48 -0.57
N ALA A 217 0.38 -7.46 -1.22
CA ALA A 217 -0.97 -7.92 -0.87
C ALA A 217 -0.96 -9.04 0.18
N LEU A 218 0.17 -9.72 0.38
CA LEU A 218 0.38 -10.80 1.36
C LEU A 218 0.95 -10.28 2.65
#